data_c5342248642b48efbe49f16c3c47f1d4
#
_entry.id   c5342248642b48efbe49f16c3c47f1d4
#
_cell.length_a   1.000
_cell.length_b   1.000
_cell.length_c   1.000
_cell.angle_alpha   90.00
_cell.angle_beta   90.00
_cell.angle_gamma   90.00
#
_symmetry.space_group_name_H-M   'P 1'
#
loop_
_entity.id
_entity.type
_entity.pdbx_description
1 polymer ?
#
loop_
_entity_poly.entity_id
_entity_poly.type
_entity_poly.pdbx_seq_one_letter_code
_entity_poly.pdbx_strand_id
1 'polypeptide(L)'
;MINLLFVCSRNQLRSPTAEAMWRRRPGFTALSAGTSPHARHPIGPADIRWADVIFVMEAKHQHRLQAAYARLLEHKHLHCLDIPDDYRCMDPLLMDLLDTKVTAYLDQLPAKR
;
A
#
# COMPACT_ATOMS: atom_id res chain seq x y z
N MET A 1 10.12 -5.54 12.63
CA MET A 1 9.26 -5.81 11.45
C MET A 1 8.99 -4.53 10.70
N ILE A 2 8.82 -4.64 9.39
CA ILE A 2 8.47 -3.49 8.56
C ILE A 2 6.96 -3.47 8.36
N ASN A 3 6.33 -2.35 8.69
CA ASN A 3 4.88 -2.18 8.57
C ASN A 3 4.54 -1.63 7.19
N LEU A 4 3.85 -2.42 6.38
CA LEU A 4 3.45 -2.07 5.02
C LEU A 4 1.97 -1.71 4.97
N LEU A 5 1.65 -0.55 4.39
CA LEU A 5 0.27 -0.13 4.16
C LEU A 5 0.02 -0.07 2.66
N PHE A 6 -0.99 -0.79 2.20
CA PHE A 6 -1.38 -0.81 0.80
C PHE A 6 -2.69 -0.04 0.61
N VAL A 7 -2.72 0.87 -0.36
CA VAL A 7 -3.84 1.79 -0.53
C VAL A 7 -4.36 1.75 -1.98
N CYS A 8 -5.67 1.54 -2.12
CA CYS A 8 -6.37 1.72 -3.38
C CYS A 8 -7.61 2.60 -3.14
N SER A 9 -8.58 2.62 -4.04
CA SER A 9 -9.74 3.48 -3.86
C SER A 9 -10.71 2.94 -2.81
N ARG A 10 -11.18 1.70 -3.01
CA ARG A 10 -12.27 1.13 -2.19
C ARG A 10 -11.83 0.05 -1.22
N ASN A 11 -10.56 -0.32 -1.24
CA ASN A 11 -10.04 -1.37 -0.36
C ASN A 11 -10.78 -2.71 -0.55
N GLN A 12 -11.06 -3.06 -1.81
CA GLN A 12 -11.81 -4.28 -2.12
C GLN A 12 -11.01 -5.29 -2.94
N LEU A 13 -10.12 -4.84 -3.82
CA LEU A 13 -9.43 -5.74 -4.76
C LEU A 13 -7.92 -5.68 -4.62
N ARG A 14 -7.31 -4.57 -5.07
CA ARG A 14 -5.84 -4.47 -5.16
C ARG A 14 -5.15 -4.44 -3.81
N SER A 15 -5.56 -3.55 -2.94
CA SER A 15 -4.89 -3.42 -1.64
C SER A 15 -5.13 -4.62 -0.72
N PRO A 16 -6.33 -5.24 -0.67
CA PRO A 16 -6.50 -6.47 0.10
C PRO A 16 -5.68 -7.64 -0.44
N THR A 17 -5.49 -7.73 -1.75
CA THR A 17 -4.63 -8.77 -2.34
C THR A 17 -3.20 -8.61 -1.85
N ALA A 18 -2.67 -7.38 -1.91
CA ALA A 18 -1.32 -7.11 -1.44
C ALA A 18 -1.18 -7.39 0.06
N GLU A 19 -2.14 -6.97 0.86
CA GLU A 19 -2.14 -7.26 2.30
C GLU A 19 -2.06 -8.75 2.56
N ALA A 20 -2.89 -9.55 1.90
CA ALA A 20 -2.91 -11.00 2.07
C ALA A 20 -1.57 -11.65 1.73
N MET A 21 -0.90 -11.14 0.70
CA MET A 21 0.40 -11.66 0.28
C MET A 21 1.49 -11.36 1.31
N TRP A 22 1.58 -10.11 1.74
CA TRP A 22 2.72 -9.70 2.58
C TRP A 22 2.56 -10.05 4.05
N ARG A 23 1.36 -10.17 4.57
CA ARG A 23 1.19 -10.57 5.97
C ARG A 23 1.66 -12.02 6.24
N ARG A 24 1.88 -12.81 5.17
CA ARG A 24 2.43 -14.17 5.27
C ARG A 24 3.95 -14.21 5.17
N ARG A 25 4.59 -13.09 4.83
CA ARG A 25 6.05 -13.06 4.62
C ARG A 25 6.76 -12.69 5.92
N PRO A 26 7.83 -13.44 6.27
CA PRO A 26 8.60 -13.12 7.49
C PRO A 26 9.20 -11.71 7.40
N GLY A 27 9.20 -11.00 8.52
CA GLY A 27 9.77 -9.67 8.60
C GLY A 27 8.82 -8.54 8.24
N PHE A 28 7.57 -8.84 7.85
CA PHE A 28 6.59 -7.83 7.45
C PHE A 28 5.28 -7.97 8.21
N THR A 29 4.66 -6.82 8.47
CA THR A 29 3.25 -6.72 8.81
C THR A 29 2.58 -5.93 7.70
N ALA A 30 1.32 -6.21 7.41
CA ALA A 30 0.62 -5.57 6.31
C ALA A 30 -0.81 -5.24 6.68
N LEU A 31 -1.25 -4.06 6.27
CA LEU A 31 -2.63 -3.60 6.34
C LEU A 31 -3.00 -3.00 5.00
N SER A 32 -4.30 -2.84 4.76
CA SER A 32 -4.79 -2.18 3.56
C SER A 32 -5.87 -1.17 3.91
N ALA A 33 -6.03 -0.16 3.05
CA ALA A 33 -7.01 0.91 3.23
C ALA A 33 -7.43 1.47 1.88
N GLY A 34 -8.48 2.28 1.89
CA GLY A 34 -8.97 2.94 0.69
C GLY A 34 -9.04 4.44 0.86
N THR A 35 -8.86 5.19 -0.23
CA THR A 35 -8.95 6.65 -0.21
C THR A 35 -10.40 7.14 -0.22
N SER A 36 -11.36 6.32 -0.67
CA SER A 36 -12.76 6.68 -0.67
C SER A 36 -13.33 6.67 0.75
N PRO A 37 -14.20 7.63 1.12
CA PRO A 37 -14.90 7.56 2.41
C PRO A 37 -15.85 6.37 2.50
N HIS A 38 -16.18 5.74 1.37
CA HIS A 38 -17.02 4.55 1.30
C HIS A 38 -16.21 3.26 1.18
N ALA A 39 -14.90 3.33 1.34
CA ALA A 39 -14.04 2.14 1.29
C ALA A 39 -14.37 1.18 2.43
N ARG A 40 -14.05 -0.09 2.25
CA ARG A 40 -14.21 -1.10 3.29
C ARG A 40 -13.47 -0.71 4.58
N HIS A 41 -12.26 -0.17 4.43
CA HIS A 41 -11.50 0.46 5.51
C HIS A 41 -10.98 1.81 5.00
N PRO A 42 -11.69 2.91 5.26
CA PRO A 42 -11.21 4.23 4.83
C PRO A 42 -9.91 4.58 5.54
N ILE A 43 -8.96 5.14 4.78
CA ILE A 43 -7.66 5.50 5.34
C ILE A 43 -7.82 6.64 6.34
N GLY A 44 -7.06 6.56 7.43
CA GLY A 44 -7.03 7.61 8.45
C GLY A 44 -5.61 7.87 8.94
N PRO A 45 -5.44 8.90 9.78
CA PRO A 45 -4.11 9.26 10.31
C PRO A 45 -3.41 8.11 11.05
N ALA A 46 -4.17 7.29 11.76
CA ALA A 46 -3.59 6.17 12.51
C ALA A 46 -2.91 5.16 11.59
N ASP A 47 -3.50 4.91 10.41
CA ASP A 47 -2.92 4.00 9.43
C ASP A 47 -1.56 4.50 8.96
N ILE A 48 -1.49 5.81 8.68
CA ILE A 48 -0.25 6.43 8.20
C ILE A 48 0.81 6.42 9.27
N ARG A 49 0.45 6.74 10.51
CA ARG A 49 1.41 6.71 11.62
C ARG A 49 1.97 5.31 11.86
N TRP A 50 1.14 4.31 11.72
CA TRP A 50 1.55 2.92 11.89
C TRP A 50 2.53 2.46 10.80
N ALA A 51 2.37 2.93 9.57
CA ALA A 51 3.11 2.45 8.42
C ALA A 51 4.56 2.90 8.41
N ASP A 52 5.46 2.02 8.01
CA ASP A 52 6.84 2.38 7.64
C ASP A 52 6.92 2.70 6.16
N VAL A 53 6.24 1.92 5.32
CA VAL A 53 6.20 2.10 3.88
C VAL A 53 4.75 2.08 3.43
N ILE A 54 4.37 3.03 2.59
CA ILE A 54 3.03 3.14 2.04
C ILE A 54 3.10 2.92 0.53
N PHE A 55 2.38 1.92 0.06
CA PHE A 55 2.25 1.64 -1.37
C PHE A 55 0.86 2.03 -1.82
N VAL A 56 0.78 2.93 -2.79
CA VAL A 56 -0.49 3.29 -3.43
C VAL A 56 -0.54 2.65 -4.82
N MET A 57 -1.73 2.28 -5.26
CA MET A 57 -1.88 1.56 -6.52
C MET A 57 -1.79 2.47 -7.74
N GLU A 58 -2.26 3.72 -7.61
CA GLU A 58 -2.24 4.68 -8.71
C GLU A 58 -1.88 6.08 -8.21
N ALA A 59 -1.43 6.93 -9.13
CA ALA A 59 -1.04 8.31 -8.81
C ALA A 59 -2.16 9.11 -8.14
N LYS A 60 -3.42 8.87 -8.51
CA LYS A 60 -4.56 9.56 -7.88
C LYS A 60 -4.63 9.28 -6.38
N HIS A 61 -4.28 8.09 -5.95
CA HIS A 61 -4.24 7.75 -4.52
C HIS A 61 -3.12 8.52 -3.81
N GLN A 62 -1.96 8.60 -4.45
CA GLN A 62 -0.83 9.36 -3.92
C GLN A 62 -1.18 10.83 -3.75
N HIS A 63 -1.79 11.43 -4.76
CA HIS A 63 -2.18 12.84 -4.70
C HIS A 63 -3.18 13.11 -3.58
N ARG A 64 -4.15 12.21 -3.39
CA ARG A 64 -5.12 12.37 -2.30
C ARG A 64 -4.48 12.27 -0.93
N LEU A 65 -3.54 11.34 -0.74
CA LEU A 65 -2.85 11.23 0.53
C LEU A 65 -1.98 12.45 0.81
N GLN A 66 -1.26 12.94 -0.20
CA GLN A 66 -0.43 14.12 -0.06
C GLN A 66 -1.25 15.36 0.25
N ALA A 67 -2.44 15.51 -0.35
CA ALA A 67 -3.31 16.63 -0.07
C ALA A 67 -3.89 16.59 1.36
N ALA A 68 -4.22 15.40 1.85
CA ALA A 68 -4.89 15.25 3.15
C ALA A 68 -3.93 15.12 4.32
N TYR A 69 -2.73 14.53 4.10
CA TYR A 69 -1.85 14.10 5.19
C TYR A 69 -0.39 14.48 4.96
N ALA A 70 -0.12 15.61 4.31
CA ALA A 70 1.24 16.02 3.95
C ALA A 70 2.23 15.90 5.11
N ARG A 71 1.86 16.38 6.31
CA ARG A 71 2.77 16.36 7.47
C ARG A 71 3.06 14.96 7.97
N LEU A 72 2.05 14.10 7.98
CA LEU A 72 2.23 12.72 8.44
C LEU A 72 3.11 11.92 7.49
N LEU A 73 3.17 12.32 6.22
CA LEU A 73 3.94 11.64 5.19
C LEU A 73 5.40 12.07 5.11
N GLU A 74 5.79 13.15 5.79
CA GLU A 74 7.12 13.75 5.64
C GLU A 74 8.29 12.77 5.82
N HIS A 75 8.15 11.83 6.74
CA HIS A 75 9.21 10.86 7.06
C HIS A 75 8.82 9.44 6.70
N LYS A 76 7.85 9.28 5.83
CA LYS A 76 7.38 7.98 5.37
C LYS A 76 7.85 7.70 3.94
N HIS A 77 8.09 6.44 3.64
CA HIS A 77 8.29 6.01 2.27
C HIS A 77 6.93 5.86 1.62
N LEU A 78 6.69 6.60 0.55
CA LEU A 78 5.44 6.57 -0.22
C LEU A 78 5.78 6.27 -1.67
N HIS A 79 5.30 5.15 -2.17
CA HIS A 79 5.61 4.70 -3.52
C HIS A 79 4.36 4.31 -4.28
N CYS A 80 4.24 4.78 -5.51
CA CYS A 80 3.16 4.43 -6.42
C CYS A 80 3.56 3.19 -7.22
N LEU A 81 2.74 2.14 -7.14
CA LEU A 81 3.00 0.89 -7.85
C LEU A 81 2.55 0.94 -9.31
N ASP A 82 1.67 1.89 -9.64
CA ASP A 82 1.14 2.06 -11.00
C ASP A 82 0.46 0.79 -11.51
N ILE A 83 -0.46 0.26 -10.72
CA ILE A 83 -1.26 -0.93 -11.05
C ILE A 83 -2.71 -0.50 -11.29
N PRO A 84 -3.23 -0.64 -12.53
CA PRO A 84 -4.60 -0.23 -12.84
C PRO A 84 -5.65 -1.12 -12.18
N ASP A 85 -6.91 -0.67 -12.18
CA ASP A 85 -8.03 -1.36 -11.56
C ASP A 85 -8.68 -2.35 -12.55
N ASP A 86 -7.87 -3.28 -13.08
CA ASP A 86 -8.30 -4.23 -14.12
C ASP A 86 -8.29 -5.68 -13.64
N TYR A 87 -8.14 -5.89 -12.33
CA TYR A 87 -7.92 -7.23 -11.79
C TYR A 87 -9.00 -7.60 -10.78
N ARG A 88 -9.26 -8.90 -10.66
CA ARG A 88 -10.08 -9.44 -9.58
C ARG A 88 -9.24 -9.62 -8.32
N CYS A 89 -9.92 -9.74 -7.19
CA CYS A 89 -9.24 -10.04 -5.91
C CYS A 89 -8.50 -11.37 -6.03
N MET A 90 -7.24 -11.40 -5.61
CA MET A 90 -6.35 -12.58 -5.67
C MET A 90 -6.09 -13.11 -7.07
N ASP A 91 -6.29 -12.25 -8.09
CA ASP A 91 -5.95 -12.60 -9.47
C ASP A 91 -4.45 -12.90 -9.58
N PRO A 92 -4.05 -14.05 -10.17
CA PRO A 92 -2.63 -14.39 -10.29
C PRO A 92 -1.79 -13.35 -11.01
N LEU A 93 -2.33 -12.67 -12.01
CA LEU A 93 -1.61 -11.60 -12.71
C LEU A 93 -1.39 -10.40 -11.79
N LEU A 94 -2.39 -10.04 -10.99
CA LEU A 94 -2.25 -8.99 -10.00
C LEU A 94 -1.19 -9.37 -8.96
N MET A 95 -1.22 -10.61 -8.49
CA MET A 95 -0.25 -11.08 -7.50
C MET A 95 1.18 -11.04 -8.03
N ASP A 96 1.38 -11.41 -9.30
CA ASP A 96 2.71 -11.31 -9.93
C ASP A 96 3.19 -9.87 -10.03
N LEU A 97 2.32 -8.95 -10.43
CA LEU A 97 2.67 -7.53 -10.50
C LEU A 97 3.03 -6.98 -9.13
N LEU A 98 2.24 -7.31 -8.12
CA LEU A 98 2.50 -6.87 -6.75
C LEU A 98 3.82 -7.41 -6.23
N ASP A 99 4.06 -8.70 -6.42
CA ASP A 99 5.31 -9.33 -5.99
C ASP A 99 6.53 -8.65 -6.62
N THR A 100 6.50 -8.48 -7.94
CA THR A 100 7.60 -7.86 -8.66
C THR A 100 7.83 -6.41 -8.25
N LYS A 101 6.78 -5.60 -8.23
CA LYS A 101 6.91 -4.16 -8.00
C LYS A 101 7.21 -3.82 -6.55
N VAL A 102 6.56 -4.48 -5.62
CA VAL A 102 6.80 -4.24 -4.19
C VAL A 102 8.18 -4.71 -3.78
N THR A 103 8.57 -5.91 -4.21
CA THR A 103 9.89 -6.45 -3.88
C THR A 103 11.00 -5.57 -4.44
N ALA A 104 10.85 -5.10 -5.70
CA ALA A 104 11.84 -4.22 -6.30
C ALA A 104 12.03 -2.94 -5.50
N TYR A 105 10.94 -2.35 -5.01
CA TYR A 105 11.04 -1.14 -4.20
C TYR A 105 11.68 -1.41 -2.84
N LEU A 106 11.26 -2.48 -2.17
CA LEU A 106 11.79 -2.82 -0.85
C LEU A 106 13.30 -3.13 -0.91
N ASP A 107 13.75 -3.74 -1.99
CA ASP A 107 15.17 -4.06 -2.19
C ASP A 107 16.03 -2.79 -2.36
N GLN A 108 15.44 -1.67 -2.76
CA GLN A 108 16.14 -0.40 -2.92
C GLN A 108 16.27 0.38 -1.61
N LEU A 109 15.50 0.02 -0.59
CA LEU A 109 15.53 0.74 0.67
C LEU A 109 16.80 0.40 1.45
N PRO A 110 17.36 1.39 2.19
CA PRO A 110 18.47 1.11 3.09
C PRO A 110 18.05 0.09 4.13
N ALA A 111 19.02 -0.72 4.59
CA ALA A 111 18.76 -1.67 5.65
C ALA A 111 18.23 -0.93 6.90
N LYS A 112 17.14 -1.43 7.45
CA LYS A 112 16.54 -0.85 8.65
C LYS A 112 17.37 -1.25 9.88
N ARG A 113 17.64 -0.28 10.72
CA ARG A 113 18.46 -0.48 11.92
C ARG A 113 17.73 -0.15 13.19
#